data_ed7d5292a5a218a556fc0d8a0baa1542
#
_entry.id   ed7d5292a5a218a556fc0d8a0baa1542
#
_cell.length_a   1.000
_cell.length_b   1.000
_cell.length_c   1.000
_cell.angle_alpha   90.00
_cell.angle_beta   90.00
_cell.angle_gamma   90.00
#
_symmetry.space_group_name_H-M   'P 1'
#
loop_
_entity.id
_entity.type
_entity.pdbx_description
1 polymer ?
#
loop_
_entity_poly.entity_id
_entity_poly.type
_entity_poly.pdbx_seq_one_letter_code
_entity_poly.pdbx_strand_id
1 'polypeptide(L)' 'MTFKYSLTLPIAGSHKLKRFSQWADTNLPGLEYRLPPQTPIKTETMTIRLRALDDRARVLDALATSRP' A
#
# COMPACT_ATOMS: atom_id res chain seq x y z
N MET A 1 12.77 -6.84 12.48
CA MET A 1 11.32 -6.90 12.54
C MET A 1 10.75 -7.41 11.25
N THR A 2 9.67 -8.15 11.32
CA THR A 2 9.16 -8.89 10.17
C THR A 2 7.89 -8.26 9.62
N PHE A 3 7.87 -7.99 8.32
CA PHE A 3 6.68 -7.54 7.60
C PHE A 3 6.01 -8.78 7.00
N LYS A 4 5.25 -9.48 7.81
CA LYS A 4 4.72 -10.79 7.43
C LYS A 4 3.27 -10.79 6.93
N TYR A 5 2.57 -9.68 7.05
CA TYR A 5 1.18 -9.58 6.59
C TYR A 5 1.15 -8.89 5.23
N SER A 6 0.59 -9.55 4.24
CA SER A 6 0.49 -8.98 2.90
C SER A 6 -0.90 -8.42 2.64
N LEU A 7 -0.97 -7.42 1.77
CA LEU A 7 -2.23 -6.83 1.34
C LEU A 7 -2.10 -6.47 -0.14
N THR A 8 -3.01 -7.00 -0.94
CA THR A 8 -3.10 -6.62 -2.35
C THR A 8 -4.15 -5.54 -2.49
N LEU A 9 -3.78 -4.42 -3.08
CA LEU A 9 -4.68 -3.28 -3.25
C LEU A 9 -4.78 -2.87 -4.72
N PRO A 10 -5.89 -2.25 -5.12
CA PRO A 10 -6.04 -1.76 -6.48
C PRO A 10 -5.22 -0.49 -6.69
N ILE A 11 -4.34 -0.53 -7.65
CA ILE A 11 -3.58 0.62 -8.09
C ILE A 11 -3.09 0.34 -9.51
N ALA A 12 -3.44 1.20 -10.44
CA ALA A 12 -3.15 0.98 -11.85
C ALA A 12 -2.27 2.10 -12.41
N GLY A 13 -1.65 1.84 -13.55
CA GLY A 13 -0.85 2.82 -14.27
C GLY A 13 0.60 2.85 -13.82
N SER A 14 1.30 3.93 -14.17
CA SER A 14 2.72 4.10 -13.86
C SER A 14 2.94 4.71 -12.47
N HIS A 15 4.16 4.59 -11.97
CA HIS A 15 4.59 5.20 -10.70
C HIS A 15 3.77 4.72 -9.49
N LYS A 16 3.38 3.45 -9.49
CA LYS A 16 2.57 2.88 -8.41
C LYS A 16 3.21 3.04 -7.04
N LEU A 17 4.50 2.77 -6.93
CA LEU A 17 5.22 2.84 -5.66
C LEU A 17 5.21 4.27 -5.11
N LYS A 18 5.52 5.23 -5.96
CA LYS A 18 5.54 6.64 -5.57
C LYS A 18 4.16 7.13 -5.19
N ARG A 19 3.15 6.80 -5.99
CA ARG A 19 1.77 7.22 -5.70
C ARG A 19 1.27 6.63 -4.39
N PHE A 20 1.57 5.37 -4.13
CA PHE A 20 1.19 4.74 -2.87
C PHE A 20 1.88 5.42 -1.69
N SER A 21 3.19 5.70 -1.80
CA SER A 21 3.93 6.38 -0.74
C SER A 21 3.33 7.73 -0.41
N GLN A 22 3.00 8.53 -1.41
CA GLN A 22 2.39 9.83 -1.21
C GLN A 22 1.01 9.73 -0.57
N TRP A 23 0.22 8.77 -1.04
CA TRP A 23 -1.10 8.52 -0.48
C TRP A 23 -1.03 8.09 0.99
N ALA A 24 -0.10 7.20 1.31
CA ALA A 24 0.08 6.73 2.68
C ALA A 24 0.56 7.85 3.60
N ASP A 25 1.47 8.69 3.13
CA ASP A 25 1.95 9.82 3.92
C ASP A 25 0.82 10.80 4.24
N THR A 26 -0.13 10.96 3.33
CA THR A 26 -1.25 11.86 3.50
C THR A 26 -2.35 11.26 4.36
N ASN A 27 -2.69 10.00 4.13
CA ASN A 27 -3.85 9.37 4.78
C ASN A 27 -3.49 8.54 6.01
N LEU A 28 -2.27 8.02 6.06
CA LEU A 28 -1.81 7.12 7.12
C LEU A 28 -0.42 7.52 7.61
N PRO A 29 -0.27 8.73 8.15
CA PRO A 29 1.05 9.16 8.64
C PRO A 29 1.55 8.23 9.74
N GLY A 30 2.82 7.86 9.66
CA GLY A 30 3.41 6.95 10.63
C GLY A 30 3.23 5.47 10.33
N LEU A 31 2.51 5.12 9.26
CA LEU A 31 2.35 3.73 8.87
C LEU A 31 3.70 3.14 8.40
N GLU A 32 4.05 1.99 8.93
CA GLU A 32 5.21 1.26 8.48
C GLU A 32 4.79 0.17 7.49
N TYR A 33 5.43 0.14 6.33
CA TYR A 33 5.09 -0.80 5.28
C TYR A 33 6.32 -1.09 4.41
N ARG A 34 6.26 -2.19 3.67
CA ARG A 34 7.24 -2.53 2.67
C ARG A 34 6.62 -2.58 1.30
N LEU A 35 7.29 -1.96 0.35
CA LEU A 35 6.86 -1.97 -1.04
C LEU A 35 7.64 -3.04 -1.81
N PRO A 36 7.05 -3.61 -2.87
CA PRO A 36 7.81 -4.49 -3.76
C PRO A 36 8.90 -3.69 -4.47
N PRO A 37 9.99 -4.34 -4.90
CA PRO A 37 11.09 -3.64 -5.56
C PRO A 37 10.66 -2.96 -6.86
N GLN A 38 9.67 -3.52 -7.53
CA GLN A 38 9.18 -2.94 -8.78
C GLN A 38 7.82 -3.55 -9.09
N THR A 39 6.95 -2.77 -9.77
CA THR A 39 5.63 -3.25 -10.18
C THR A 39 5.45 -3.05 -11.68
N PRO A 40 4.93 -4.05 -12.41
CA PRO A 40 4.62 -3.88 -13.82
C PRO A 40 3.52 -2.85 -14.02
N ILE A 41 3.65 -2.02 -15.04
CA ILE A 41 2.63 -1.02 -15.39
C ILE A 41 1.33 -1.69 -15.80
N LYS A 42 1.43 -2.87 -16.37
CA LYS A 42 0.27 -3.61 -16.90
C LYS A 42 -0.67 -4.15 -15.84
N THR A 43 -0.19 -4.28 -14.59
CA THR A 43 -1.05 -4.79 -13.53
C THR A 43 -1.89 -3.69 -12.92
N GLU A 44 -3.07 -4.04 -12.46
CA GLU A 44 -4.01 -3.12 -11.82
C GLU A 44 -3.99 -3.25 -10.31
N THR A 45 -3.06 -4.00 -9.77
CA THR A 45 -2.93 -4.24 -8.34
C THR A 45 -1.48 -4.19 -7.91
N MET A 46 -1.27 -4.02 -6.61
CA MET A 46 0.05 -4.06 -6.01
C MET A 46 -0.07 -4.72 -4.64
N THR A 47 0.89 -5.57 -4.31
CA THR A 47 0.92 -6.22 -3.00
C THR A 47 1.98 -5.56 -2.13
N ILE A 48 1.56 -5.09 -0.98
CA ILE A 48 2.45 -4.51 0.02
C ILE A 48 2.55 -5.43 1.22
N ARG A 49 3.53 -5.20 2.07
CA ARG A 49 3.70 -5.95 3.31
C ARG A 49 3.61 -5.02 4.50
N LEU A 50 2.99 -5.51 5.55
CA LEU A 50 2.72 -4.74 6.77
C LEU A 50 3.20 -5.53 7.99
N ARG A 51 3.41 -4.83 9.09
CA ARG A 51 3.92 -5.41 10.33
C ARG A 51 2.84 -6.04 11.20
N ALA A 52 1.62 -5.52 11.11
CA ALA A 52 0.53 -5.95 11.99
C ALA A 52 -0.79 -5.98 11.25
N LEU A 53 -1.73 -6.78 11.75
CA LEU A 53 -3.08 -6.83 11.20
C LEU A 53 -3.81 -5.50 11.38
N ASP A 54 -3.53 -4.77 12.45
CA ASP A 54 -4.11 -3.45 12.67
C ASP A 54 -3.72 -2.47 11.56
N ASP A 55 -2.47 -2.52 11.12
CA ASP A 55 -2.00 -1.70 10.02
C ASP A 55 -2.73 -2.06 8.73
N ARG A 56 -2.94 -3.35 8.51
CA ARG A 56 -3.69 -3.82 7.35
C ARG A 56 -5.12 -3.29 7.35
N ALA A 57 -5.77 -3.34 8.50
CA ALA A 57 -7.12 -2.81 8.65
C ALA A 57 -7.18 -1.29 8.39
N ARG A 58 -6.18 -0.56 8.87
CA ARG A 58 -6.09 0.89 8.63
C ARG A 58 -5.97 1.21 7.15
N VAL A 59 -5.17 0.45 6.42
CA VAL A 59 -5.02 0.64 4.97
C VAL A 59 -6.34 0.36 4.26
N LEU A 60 -7.02 -0.72 4.63
CA LEU A 60 -8.31 -1.07 4.03
C LEU A 60 -9.36 0.02 4.26
N ASP A 61 -9.41 0.56 5.49
CA ASP A 61 -10.33 1.66 5.80
C ASP A 61 -10.03 2.90 4.96
N ALA A 62 -8.76 3.24 4.84
CA ALA A 62 -8.35 4.41 4.06
C ALA A 62 -8.67 4.23 2.57
N LEU A 63 -8.52 3.02 2.06
CA LEU A 63 -8.84 2.71 0.66
C LEU A 63 -10.33 2.86 0.35
N ALA A 64 -11.17 2.64 1.35
CA ALA A 64 -12.61 2.81 1.19
C ALA A 64 -12.99 4.28 1.02
N THR A 65 -12.16 5.19 1.53
CA THR A 65 -12.42 6.63 1.48
C THR A 65 -11.67 7.33 0.36
N SER A 66 -10.43 6.93 0.13
CA SER A 66 -9.56 7.56 -0.86
C SER A 66 -8.63 6.51 -1.47
N ARG A 67 -8.26 6.69 -2.74
CA ARG A 67 -7.39 5.74 -3.44
C ARG A 67 -6.10 6.39 -3.88
N PRO A 68 -4.98 5.64 -3.84
CA PRO A 68 -3.70 6.16 -4.30
C PRO A 68 -3.63 6.36 -5.81
#